data_19414341ad18447f330cb7819e8a5f6b
#
_entry.id   19414341ad18447f330cb7819e8a5f6b
#
_cell.length_a   1.000
_cell.length_b   1.000
_cell.length_c   1.000
_cell.angle_alpha   90.00
_cell.angle_beta   90.00
_cell.angle_gamma   90.00
#
_symmetry.space_group_name_H-M   'P 1'
#
loop_
_entity.id
_entity.type
_entity.pdbx_description
1 polymer ?
#
loop_
_entity_poly.entity_id
_entity_poly.type
_entity_poly.pdbx_seq_one_letter_code
_entity_poly.pdbx_strand_id
1 'polypeptide(L)'
;MLWLVFNFVLSKTRTGRHIYAVGSNIEAARLSGVNVITSTTKAYVVSSICACVVGLVTCATSGMGTMDAGNMYEMYAVAASVIGGVSTLGGQGILLGTVIGASIWGVLQNGLQFAGAPVAIRNIVIGIIVVVSVLLDVVVRSGRKPRRKKEPAAAKAA
;
A
#
# COMPACT_ATOMS: atom_id res chain seq x y z
N MET A 1 2.97 1.93 -18.27
CA MET A 1 3.43 0.56 -18.59
C MET A 1 3.53 -0.32 -17.34
N LEU A 2 4.36 -0.01 -16.35
CA LEU A 2 4.54 -0.82 -15.13
C LEU A 2 3.21 -1.13 -14.40
N TRP A 3 2.29 -0.17 -14.31
CA TRP A 3 0.99 -0.38 -13.69
C TRP A 3 0.18 -1.52 -14.31
N LEU A 4 0.14 -1.63 -15.63
CA LEU A 4 -0.59 -2.71 -16.33
C LEU A 4 -0.01 -4.08 -15.98
N VAL A 5 1.31 -4.20 -15.95
CA VAL A 5 2.01 -5.45 -15.59
C VAL A 5 1.68 -5.85 -14.15
N PHE A 6 1.81 -4.93 -13.19
CA PHE A 6 1.53 -5.24 -11.79
C PHE A 6 0.04 -5.50 -11.53
N ASN A 7 -0.86 -4.77 -12.21
CA ASN A 7 -2.28 -5.04 -12.10
C ASN A 7 -2.64 -6.44 -12.61
N PHE A 8 -2.05 -6.85 -13.74
CA PHE A 8 -2.24 -8.21 -14.25
C PHE A 8 -1.66 -9.27 -13.29
N VAL A 9 -0.44 -9.06 -12.79
CA VAL A 9 0.21 -10.00 -11.86
C VAL A 9 -0.59 -10.14 -10.57
N LEU A 10 -1.00 -9.03 -9.95
CA LEU A 10 -1.74 -9.05 -8.69
C LEU A 10 -3.16 -9.62 -8.83
N SER A 11 -3.87 -9.30 -9.93
CA SER A 11 -5.28 -9.69 -10.09
C SER A 11 -5.46 -11.07 -10.73
N LYS A 12 -4.56 -11.48 -11.62
CA LYS A 12 -4.76 -12.68 -12.45
C LYS A 12 -3.84 -13.84 -12.11
N THR A 13 -2.73 -13.64 -11.38
CA THR A 13 -1.80 -14.72 -11.09
C THR A 13 -2.03 -15.39 -9.73
N ARG A 14 -1.51 -16.62 -9.58
CA ARG A 14 -1.50 -17.34 -8.30
C ARG A 14 -0.70 -16.58 -7.24
N THR A 15 0.41 -15.96 -7.64
CA THR A 15 1.28 -15.18 -6.75
C THR A 15 0.52 -14.01 -6.11
N GLY A 16 -0.25 -13.25 -6.89
CA GLY A 16 -1.06 -12.16 -6.37
C GLY A 16 -2.09 -12.65 -5.33
N ARG A 17 -2.81 -13.73 -5.63
CA ARG A 17 -3.76 -14.33 -4.69
C ARG A 17 -3.11 -14.79 -3.39
N HIS A 18 -1.91 -15.39 -3.47
CA HIS A 18 -1.17 -15.80 -2.27
C HIS A 18 -0.73 -14.59 -1.43
N ILE A 19 -0.29 -13.49 -2.05
CA ILE A 19 0.09 -12.26 -1.35
C ILE A 19 -1.11 -11.67 -0.61
N TYR A 20 -2.29 -11.59 -1.25
CA TYR A 20 -3.51 -11.11 -0.59
C TYR A 20 -3.98 -12.06 0.53
N ALA A 21 -3.88 -13.37 0.35
CA ALA A 21 -4.25 -14.35 1.37
C ALA A 21 -3.36 -14.24 2.61
N VAL A 22 -2.04 -14.16 2.43
CA VAL A 22 -1.06 -13.99 3.52
C VAL A 22 -1.27 -12.66 4.23
N GLY A 23 -1.54 -11.57 3.48
CA GLY A 23 -1.84 -10.26 4.07
C GLY A 23 -3.15 -10.22 4.86
N SER A 24 -4.14 -11.01 4.48
CA SER A 24 -5.44 -11.06 5.17
C SER A 24 -5.39 -11.85 6.49
N ASN A 25 -4.82 -13.06 6.45
CA ASN A 25 -4.63 -13.90 7.63
C ASN A 25 -3.52 -14.92 7.38
N ILE A 26 -2.40 -14.74 8.08
CA ILE A 26 -1.20 -15.57 7.93
C ILE A 26 -1.49 -17.04 8.32
N GLU A 27 -2.20 -17.26 9.42
CA GLU A 27 -2.52 -18.60 9.91
C GLU A 27 -3.44 -19.35 8.94
N ALA A 28 -4.50 -18.69 8.46
CA ALA A 28 -5.40 -19.29 7.50
C ALA A 28 -4.69 -19.61 6.16
N ALA A 29 -3.81 -18.72 5.70
CA ALA A 29 -3.02 -18.95 4.50
C ALA A 29 -2.08 -20.14 4.66
N ARG A 30 -1.42 -20.26 5.82
CA ARG A 30 -0.54 -21.38 6.15
C ARG A 30 -1.28 -22.72 6.18
N LEU A 31 -2.45 -22.76 6.82
CA LEU A 31 -3.31 -23.95 6.86
C LEU A 31 -3.83 -24.34 5.46
N SER A 32 -3.97 -23.36 4.56
CA SER A 32 -4.35 -23.60 3.16
C SER A 32 -3.18 -24.03 2.26
N GLY A 33 -2.00 -24.33 2.85
CA GLY A 33 -0.83 -24.80 2.10
C GLY A 33 -0.05 -23.70 1.39
N VAL A 34 -0.32 -22.41 1.66
CA VAL A 34 0.43 -21.29 1.07
C VAL A 34 1.75 -21.12 1.83
N ASN A 35 2.87 -21.18 1.11
CA ASN A 35 4.18 -20.89 1.71
C ASN A 35 4.29 -19.37 1.97
N VAL A 36 4.15 -18.99 3.24
CA VAL A 36 4.16 -17.59 3.70
C VAL A 36 5.50 -16.94 3.41
N ILE A 37 6.62 -17.64 3.73
CA ILE A 37 7.97 -17.11 3.54
C ILE A 37 8.21 -16.76 2.06
N THR A 38 7.93 -17.68 1.16
CA THR A 38 8.12 -17.49 -0.28
C THR A 38 7.24 -16.34 -0.82
N SER A 39 6.00 -16.23 -0.35
CA SER A 39 5.08 -15.16 -0.79
C SER A 39 5.54 -13.79 -0.31
N THR A 40 5.99 -13.69 0.93
CA THR A 40 6.52 -12.45 1.52
C THR A 40 7.84 -12.05 0.85
N THR A 41 8.77 -13.00 0.63
CA THR A 41 10.03 -12.73 -0.07
C THR A 41 9.80 -12.19 -1.48
N LYS A 42 8.86 -12.76 -2.24
CA LYS A 42 8.50 -12.25 -3.57
C LYS A 42 7.99 -10.82 -3.53
N ALA A 43 7.17 -10.45 -2.54
CA ALA A 43 6.69 -9.08 -2.38
C ALA A 43 7.84 -8.10 -2.11
N TYR A 44 8.78 -8.46 -1.23
CA TYR A 44 9.96 -7.63 -0.95
C TYR A 44 10.88 -7.48 -2.16
N VAL A 45 11.15 -8.57 -2.91
CA VAL A 45 11.97 -8.51 -4.12
C VAL A 45 11.35 -7.58 -5.17
N VAL A 46 10.04 -7.67 -5.38
CA VAL A 46 9.34 -6.77 -6.31
C VAL A 46 9.43 -5.31 -5.84
N SER A 47 9.23 -5.05 -4.55
CA SER A 47 9.38 -3.72 -3.97
C SER A 47 10.78 -3.16 -4.16
N SER A 48 11.83 -3.97 -3.93
CA SER A 48 13.22 -3.57 -4.12
C SER A 48 13.54 -3.22 -5.59
N ILE A 49 13.04 -4.01 -6.54
CA ILE A 49 13.19 -3.71 -7.97
C ILE A 49 12.52 -2.38 -8.32
N CYS A 50 11.31 -2.13 -7.83
CA CYS A 50 10.63 -0.85 -8.03
C CYS A 50 11.40 0.32 -7.43
N ALA A 51 11.97 0.14 -6.23
CA ALA A 51 12.80 1.16 -5.59
C ALA A 51 14.06 1.49 -6.42
N CYS A 52 14.73 0.48 -6.99
CA CYS A 52 15.86 0.68 -7.91
C CYS A 52 15.46 1.52 -9.13
N VAL A 53 14.31 1.23 -9.74
CA VAL A 53 13.80 2.00 -10.89
C VAL A 53 13.55 3.45 -10.50
N VAL A 54 12.93 3.69 -9.34
CA VAL A 54 12.69 5.06 -8.83
C VAL A 54 14.01 5.78 -8.58
N GLY A 55 15.01 5.11 -7.98
CA GLY A 55 16.34 5.68 -7.76
C GLY A 55 17.01 6.11 -9.08
N LEU A 56 16.95 5.27 -10.12
CA LEU A 56 17.49 5.60 -11.44
C LEU A 56 16.78 6.80 -12.06
N VAL A 57 15.45 6.87 -11.99
CA VAL A 57 14.67 8.00 -12.49
C VAL A 57 15.02 9.27 -11.71
N THR A 58 15.15 9.20 -10.40
CA THR A 58 15.53 10.34 -9.56
C THR A 58 16.92 10.87 -9.91
N CYS A 59 17.91 9.99 -10.08
CA CYS A 59 19.25 10.37 -10.54
C CYS A 59 19.22 10.99 -11.93
N ALA A 60 18.44 10.44 -12.85
CA ALA A 60 18.33 10.96 -14.22
C ALA A 60 17.68 12.36 -14.26
N THR A 61 16.68 12.61 -13.42
CA THR A 61 16.00 13.92 -13.36
C THR A 61 16.80 14.99 -12.63
N SER A 62 17.56 14.62 -11.61
CA SER A 62 18.40 15.53 -10.83
C SER A 62 19.75 15.83 -11.50
N GLY A 63 20.16 15.00 -12.47
CA GLY A 63 21.47 15.10 -13.12
C GLY A 63 22.66 14.75 -12.23
N MET A 64 22.41 14.46 -10.95
CA MET A 64 23.44 14.09 -9.97
C MET A 64 22.87 13.13 -8.90
N GLY A 65 23.72 12.30 -8.34
CA GLY A 65 23.40 11.49 -7.16
C GLY A 65 23.74 12.26 -5.88
N THR A 66 22.76 12.54 -5.05
CA THR A 66 22.96 13.15 -3.73
C THR A 66 22.66 12.13 -2.63
N MET A 67 23.34 12.24 -1.46
CA MET A 67 23.11 11.34 -0.32
C MET A 67 21.69 11.45 0.24
N ASP A 68 21.06 12.61 0.10
CA ASP A 68 19.70 12.87 0.59
C ASP A 68 18.62 12.51 -0.45
N ALA A 69 19.00 12.05 -1.64
CA ALA A 69 18.05 11.63 -2.67
C ALA A 69 17.24 10.42 -2.18
N GLY A 70 15.94 10.57 -2.10
CA GLY A 70 15.04 9.51 -1.65
C GLY A 70 14.74 9.50 -0.15
N ASN A 71 15.25 10.46 0.62
CA ASN A 71 14.90 10.59 2.03
C ASN A 71 13.38 10.75 2.21
N MET A 72 12.78 9.96 3.11
CA MET A 72 11.35 9.87 3.39
C MET A 72 10.47 9.34 2.24
N TYR A 73 11.02 8.84 1.14
CA TYR A 73 10.23 8.28 0.02
C TYR A 73 9.39 7.06 0.44
N GLU A 74 9.86 6.28 1.41
CA GLU A 74 9.10 5.17 2.00
C GLU A 74 7.81 5.67 2.66
N MET A 75 7.88 6.78 3.40
CA MET A 75 6.70 7.38 4.04
C MET A 75 5.73 7.94 3.01
N TYR A 76 6.24 8.56 1.96
CA TYR A 76 5.41 9.08 0.87
C TYR A 76 4.71 7.96 0.10
N ALA A 77 5.39 6.82 -0.12
CA ALA A 77 4.80 5.66 -0.77
C ALA A 77 3.69 5.03 0.09
N VAL A 78 3.90 4.93 1.41
CA VAL A 78 2.87 4.47 2.36
C VAL A 78 1.68 5.45 2.36
N ALA A 79 1.92 6.76 2.46
CA ALA A 79 0.87 7.76 2.43
C ALA A 79 0.03 7.68 1.15
N ALA A 80 0.68 7.63 0.00
CA ALA A 80 0.01 7.52 -1.30
C ALA A 80 -0.84 6.24 -1.41
N SER A 81 -0.34 5.11 -0.92
CA SER A 81 -1.06 3.84 -0.96
C SER A 81 -2.27 3.83 0.00
N VAL A 82 -2.14 4.41 1.20
CA VAL A 82 -3.26 4.52 2.16
C VAL A 82 -4.34 5.48 1.64
N ILE A 83 -3.97 6.65 1.11
CA ILE A 83 -4.90 7.57 0.44
C ILE A 83 -5.60 6.87 -0.73
N GLY A 84 -4.90 6.00 -1.44
CA GLY A 84 -5.43 5.15 -2.50
C GLY A 84 -6.34 4.01 -2.03
N GLY A 85 -6.57 3.86 -0.73
CA GLY A 85 -7.47 2.85 -0.14
C GLY A 85 -6.87 1.47 0.02
N VAL A 86 -5.54 1.35 0.02
CA VAL A 86 -4.85 0.11 0.43
C VAL A 86 -4.91 -0.02 1.94
N SER A 87 -5.34 -1.19 2.43
CA SER A 87 -5.49 -1.44 3.86
C SER A 87 -4.14 -1.54 4.56
N THR A 88 -3.96 -0.77 5.62
CA THR A 88 -2.82 -0.89 6.54
C THR A 88 -2.83 -2.19 7.34
N LEU A 89 -4.01 -2.81 7.53
CA LEU A 89 -4.17 -4.11 8.18
C LEU A 89 -3.84 -5.29 7.25
N GLY A 90 -3.63 -5.03 5.95
CA GLY A 90 -3.27 -6.02 4.95
C GLY A 90 -4.44 -6.72 4.27
N GLY A 91 -4.13 -7.54 3.27
CA GLY A 91 -5.07 -8.41 2.56
C GLY A 91 -6.08 -7.73 1.64
N GLN A 92 -6.14 -6.41 1.59
CA GLN A 92 -7.09 -5.67 0.76
C GLN A 92 -6.45 -4.41 0.18
N GLY A 93 -6.69 -4.17 -1.09
CA GLY A 93 -6.22 -2.99 -1.81
C GLY A 93 -6.44 -3.15 -3.31
N ILE A 94 -6.59 -2.04 -4.00
CA ILE A 94 -6.74 -1.99 -5.45
C ILE A 94 -5.59 -1.15 -6.00
N LEU A 95 -4.82 -1.72 -6.93
CA LEU A 95 -3.67 -1.02 -7.51
C LEU A 95 -4.05 0.29 -8.23
N LEU A 96 -5.25 0.35 -8.80
CA LEU A 96 -5.77 1.56 -9.43
C LEU A 96 -5.98 2.67 -8.39
N GLY A 97 -6.46 2.31 -7.19
CA GLY A 97 -6.56 3.24 -6.06
C GLY A 97 -5.20 3.82 -5.68
N THR A 98 -4.14 2.99 -5.63
CA THR A 98 -2.77 3.44 -5.34
C THR A 98 -2.28 4.46 -6.36
N VAL A 99 -2.58 4.28 -7.65
CA VAL A 99 -2.20 5.25 -8.70
C VAL A 99 -2.92 6.59 -8.50
N ILE A 100 -4.21 6.57 -8.18
CA ILE A 100 -4.98 7.78 -7.86
C ILE A 100 -4.41 8.45 -6.61
N GLY A 101 -4.13 7.69 -5.56
CA GLY A 101 -3.53 8.19 -4.32
C GLY A 101 -2.15 8.82 -4.56
N ALA A 102 -1.31 8.20 -5.39
CA ALA A 102 -0.02 8.76 -5.79
C ALA A 102 -0.18 10.08 -6.59
N SER A 103 -1.18 10.17 -7.45
CA SER A 103 -1.49 11.40 -8.19
C SER A 103 -1.93 12.53 -7.25
N ILE A 104 -2.83 12.24 -6.31
CA ILE A 104 -3.27 13.19 -5.28
C ILE A 104 -2.08 13.66 -4.45
N TRP A 105 -1.21 12.71 -4.05
CA TRP A 105 0.00 13.00 -3.30
C TRP A 105 0.94 13.94 -4.07
N GLY A 106 1.18 13.66 -5.36
CA GLY A 106 2.02 14.49 -6.23
C GLY A 106 1.51 15.92 -6.38
N VAL A 107 0.19 16.08 -6.57
CA VAL A 107 -0.44 17.41 -6.65
C VAL A 107 -0.28 18.17 -5.32
N LEU A 108 -0.46 17.49 -4.19
CA LEU A 108 -0.34 18.09 -2.86
C LEU A 108 1.10 18.55 -2.59
N GLN A 109 2.10 17.72 -2.90
CA GLN A 109 3.51 18.05 -2.76
C GLN A 109 3.91 19.25 -3.62
N ASN A 110 3.53 19.24 -4.88
CA ASN A 110 3.81 20.35 -5.79
C ASN A 110 3.07 21.63 -5.36
N GLY A 111 1.81 21.52 -4.95
CA GLY A 111 1.04 22.67 -4.47
C GLY A 111 1.67 23.36 -3.26
N LEU A 112 2.14 22.56 -2.26
CA LEU A 112 2.85 23.10 -1.10
C LEU A 112 4.21 23.72 -1.47
N GLN A 113 4.88 23.18 -2.49
CA GLN A 113 6.13 23.73 -2.99
C GLN A 113 5.91 25.07 -3.71
N PHE A 114 4.90 25.20 -4.55
CA PHE A 114 4.54 26.44 -5.21
C PHE A 114 4.05 27.53 -4.24
N ALA A 115 3.40 27.13 -3.12
CA ALA A 115 3.01 28.05 -2.06
C ALA A 115 4.21 28.57 -1.23
N GLY A 116 5.45 28.17 -1.56
CA GLY A 116 6.66 28.61 -0.86
C GLY A 116 6.80 28.07 0.55
N ALA A 117 6.07 27.00 0.90
CA ALA A 117 6.11 26.42 2.23
C ALA A 117 7.51 25.83 2.52
N PRO A 118 8.17 26.21 3.65
CA PRO A 118 9.43 25.62 4.05
C PRO A 118 9.28 24.12 4.31
N VAL A 119 10.38 23.37 4.14
CA VAL A 119 10.40 21.90 4.24
C VAL A 119 9.79 21.38 5.55
N ALA A 120 10.03 22.10 6.66
CA ALA A 120 9.49 21.76 7.97
C ALA A 120 7.94 21.77 7.97
N ILE A 121 7.33 22.80 7.39
CA ILE A 121 5.85 22.92 7.32
C ILE A 121 5.29 21.81 6.41
N ARG A 122 5.94 21.54 5.29
CA ARG A 122 5.54 20.43 4.41
C ARG A 122 5.53 19.09 5.14
N ASN A 123 6.57 18.79 5.90
CA ASN A 123 6.66 17.53 6.65
C ASN A 123 5.58 17.42 7.74
N ILE A 124 5.23 18.51 8.41
CA ILE A 124 4.13 18.54 9.39
C ILE A 124 2.78 18.26 8.70
N VAL A 125 2.49 18.94 7.59
CA VAL A 125 1.25 18.73 6.83
C VAL A 125 1.14 17.29 6.34
N ILE A 126 2.24 16.74 5.81
CA ILE A 126 2.34 15.35 5.38
C ILE A 126 2.04 14.39 6.54
N GLY A 127 2.66 14.59 7.69
CA GLY A 127 2.42 13.76 8.88
C GLY A 127 0.95 13.77 9.30
N ILE A 128 0.31 14.94 9.32
CA ILE A 128 -1.11 15.07 9.64
C ILE A 128 -1.98 14.32 8.64
N ILE A 129 -1.70 14.45 7.34
CA ILE A 129 -2.48 13.78 6.28
C ILE A 129 -2.35 12.26 6.40
N VAL A 130 -1.15 11.74 6.67
CA VAL A 130 -0.92 10.30 6.87
C VAL A 130 -1.73 9.80 8.06
N VAL A 131 -1.65 10.48 9.21
CA VAL A 131 -2.38 10.10 10.43
C VAL A 131 -3.89 10.11 10.18
N VAL A 132 -4.43 11.16 9.56
CA VAL A 132 -5.86 11.26 9.24
C VAL A 132 -6.28 10.15 8.28
N SER A 133 -5.50 9.87 7.25
CA SER A 133 -5.80 8.80 6.27
C SER A 133 -5.82 7.43 6.92
N VAL A 134 -4.86 7.12 7.80
CA VAL A 134 -4.82 5.85 8.54
C VAL A 134 -6.00 5.75 9.51
N LEU A 135 -6.32 6.81 10.25
CA LEU A 135 -7.47 6.83 11.15
C LEU A 135 -8.78 6.59 10.39
N LEU A 136 -8.97 7.24 9.24
CA LEU A 136 -10.13 7.02 8.39
C LEU A 136 -10.21 5.57 7.89
N ASP A 137 -9.09 4.98 7.45
CA ASP A 137 -9.06 3.58 7.03
C ASP A 137 -9.48 2.63 8.17
N VAL A 138 -8.93 2.83 9.36
CA VAL A 138 -9.25 2.02 10.55
C VAL A 138 -10.71 2.20 10.98
N VAL A 139 -11.23 3.43 11.04
CA VAL A 139 -12.61 3.71 11.46
C VAL A 139 -13.62 3.14 10.47
N VAL A 140 -13.42 3.37 9.16
CA VAL A 140 -14.31 2.87 8.12
C VAL A 140 -14.36 1.34 8.10
N ARG A 141 -13.21 0.69 8.31
CA ARG A 141 -13.13 -0.77 8.33
C ARG A 141 -13.60 -1.38 9.65
N SER A 142 -13.35 -0.74 10.79
CA SER A 142 -13.87 -1.17 12.09
C SER A 142 -15.40 -1.11 12.14
N GLY A 143 -16.02 -0.16 11.45
CA GLY A 143 -17.48 -0.07 11.30
C GLY A 143 -18.09 -1.19 10.43
N ARG A 144 -17.29 -1.80 9.56
CA ARG A 144 -17.69 -3.00 8.78
C ARG A 144 -17.36 -4.28 9.55
N LYS A 145 -18.02 -4.51 10.70
CA LYS A 145 -18.01 -5.84 11.33
C LYS A 145 -18.44 -6.89 10.30
N PRO A 146 -17.69 -7.98 10.09
CA PRO A 146 -18.15 -9.07 9.25
C PRO A 146 -19.49 -9.54 9.82
N ARG A 147 -20.53 -9.50 9.01
CA ARG A 147 -21.86 -10.02 9.33
C ARG A 147 -21.67 -11.52 9.62
N ARG A 148 -21.55 -11.84 10.90
CA ARG A 148 -21.44 -13.21 11.40
C ARG A 148 -22.63 -13.95 10.80
N LYS A 149 -22.39 -14.80 9.78
CA LYS A 149 -23.42 -15.72 9.30
C LYS A 149 -23.93 -16.44 10.53
N LYS A 150 -25.20 -16.21 10.89
CA LYS A 150 -25.89 -17.04 11.89
C LYS A 150 -25.73 -18.47 11.40
N GLU A 151 -24.97 -19.24 12.16
CA GLU A 151 -24.91 -20.69 12.02
C GLU A 151 -26.35 -21.20 12.13
N PRO A 152 -26.84 -21.97 11.15
CA PRO A 152 -28.20 -22.49 11.24
C PRO A 152 -28.30 -23.34 12.49
N ALA A 153 -29.31 -23.06 13.33
CA ALA A 153 -29.61 -23.73 14.61
C ALA A 153 -29.98 -25.23 14.49
N ALA A 154 -29.64 -25.86 13.36
CA ALA A 154 -29.95 -27.26 13.07
C ALA A 154 -28.92 -28.28 13.59
N ALA A 155 -27.81 -27.85 14.21
CA ALA A 155 -26.78 -28.77 14.71
C ALA A 155 -26.85 -29.03 16.24
N LYS A 156 -27.96 -28.66 16.92
CA LYS A 156 -28.16 -28.95 18.35
C LYS A 156 -29.24 -29.97 18.65
N ALA A 157 -29.70 -30.71 17.63
CA ALA A 157 -30.70 -31.77 17.81
C ALA A 157 -30.27 -33.02 17.02
N ALA A 158 -29.16 -33.63 17.43
CA ALA A 158 -28.80 -35.03 17.14
C ALA A 158 -27.80 -35.48 18.20
#